data_4742bc8a122b18599a5fba0a3c9ba3f1
#
_entry.id   4742bc8a122b18599a5fba0a3c9ba3f1
#
_cell.length_a   1.000
_cell.length_b   1.000
_cell.length_c   1.000
_cell.angle_alpha   90.00
_cell.angle_beta   90.00
_cell.angle_gamma   90.00
#
_symmetry.space_group_name_H-M   'P 1'
#
loop_
_entity.id
_entity.type
_entity.pdbx_description
1 polymer ?
#
loop_
_entity_poly.entity_id
_entity_poly.type
_entity_poly.pdbx_seq_one_letter_code
_entity_poly.pdbx_strand_id
1 'polypeptide(L)'
;MARWPALLARLVPLLQVRTLRARVTLLFIALLAGVMTVSILVAGSGISLFARRAAERDMAANARVFEQLIATRENQMRESAMVVAHDFGFRAAVALNDRSTLGSALGSLAARTGTGVAAVVTLDGGVVTSPGAPLIDGRAMLPLLDGSRDRGVIALRGKLALAVAAPIEMPDLAGWLILAQPLDSRDLGALGRLSAVPINAEVTTVGALDPAVKRLGIGHIDTLPSPQGPQLLRLSALPSLQRGIEPRLILRHSLAQAMEGYRTLNGILMIIALTGTLLGVWLSLRIAASITRPLS
;
A
#
# COMPACT_ATOMS: atom_id res chain seq x y z
N MET A 1 2.75 35.64 -16.43
CA MET A 1 3.97 36.32 -16.88
C MET A 1 4.09 37.67 -16.19
N ALA A 2 5.29 38.01 -15.68
CA ALA A 2 5.72 39.36 -15.26
C ALA A 2 5.33 39.86 -13.86
N ARG A 3 6.08 39.37 -12.83
CA ARG A 3 6.24 40.13 -11.57
C ARG A 3 7.69 40.19 -11.06
N TRP A 4 8.65 39.86 -11.89
CA TRP A 4 10.09 39.86 -11.54
C TRP A 4 10.79 41.25 -11.54
N PRO A 5 10.34 42.28 -12.27
CA PRO A 5 11.05 43.56 -12.25
C PRO A 5 10.85 44.35 -10.95
N ALA A 6 9.76 44.12 -10.21
CA ALA A 6 9.47 44.88 -8.97
C ALA A 6 10.36 44.47 -7.77
N LEU A 7 10.89 43.26 -7.74
CA LEU A 7 11.79 42.80 -6.68
C LEU A 7 13.24 43.29 -6.92
N LEU A 8 13.69 43.40 -8.16
CA LEU A 8 15.00 43.95 -8.51
C LEU A 8 15.06 45.45 -8.26
N ALA A 9 13.94 46.19 -8.45
CA ALA A 9 13.90 47.62 -8.19
C ALA A 9 14.00 48.00 -6.70
N ARG A 10 13.67 47.07 -5.79
CA ARG A 10 13.83 47.30 -4.32
C ARG A 10 15.21 47.02 -3.80
N LEU A 11 16.10 46.37 -4.58
CA LEU A 11 17.49 46.08 -4.22
C LEU A 11 18.45 47.23 -4.63
N VAL A 12 18.01 48.11 -5.54
CA VAL A 12 18.82 49.24 -6.04
C VAL A 12 19.19 50.27 -4.95
N PRO A 13 18.32 50.65 -3.98
CA PRO A 13 18.73 51.62 -2.95
C PRO A 13 19.74 51.08 -1.95
N LEU A 14 19.87 49.75 -1.79
CA LEU A 14 20.87 49.09 -0.91
C LEU A 14 22.30 49.19 -1.47
N LEU A 15 22.47 49.51 -2.77
CA LEU A 15 23.74 49.67 -3.44
C LEU A 15 24.33 51.11 -3.34
N GLN A 16 23.63 52.08 -2.72
CA GLN A 16 24.11 53.45 -2.47
C GLN A 16 25.03 53.56 -1.24
N VAL A 17 25.75 52.51 -0.91
CA VAL A 17 26.77 52.55 0.13
C VAL A 17 27.99 53.33 -0.40
N ARG A 18 28.30 54.44 0.24
CA ARG A 18 29.30 55.42 -0.21
C ARG A 18 30.78 54.94 -0.19
N THR A 19 31.06 53.77 0.39
CA THR A 19 32.42 53.24 0.46
C THR A 19 32.59 52.00 -0.39
N LEU A 20 33.68 51.89 -1.13
CA LEU A 20 34.04 50.76 -1.99
C LEU A 20 34.03 49.45 -1.20
N ARG A 21 34.45 49.50 0.07
CA ARG A 21 34.52 48.41 1.03
C ARG A 21 33.13 47.79 1.29
N ALA A 22 32.17 48.64 1.61
CA ALA A 22 30.82 48.19 1.88
C ALA A 22 30.14 47.57 0.64
N ARG A 23 30.44 48.05 -0.56
CA ARG A 23 29.97 47.42 -1.81
C ARG A 23 30.53 46.03 -2.04
N VAL A 24 31.84 45.84 -1.83
CA VAL A 24 32.49 44.53 -1.98
C VAL A 24 31.99 43.55 -0.96
N THR A 25 31.86 43.94 0.33
CA THR A 25 31.32 43.10 1.38
C THR A 25 29.86 42.71 1.11
N LEU A 26 29.03 43.65 0.65
CA LEU A 26 27.62 43.41 0.35
C LEU A 26 27.45 42.47 -0.86
N LEU A 27 28.29 42.64 -1.89
CA LEU A 27 28.34 41.72 -3.05
C LEU A 27 28.73 40.29 -2.63
N PHE A 28 29.73 40.16 -1.75
CA PHE A 28 30.20 38.88 -1.26
C PHE A 28 29.12 38.17 -0.41
N ILE A 29 28.45 38.91 0.48
CA ILE A 29 27.33 38.39 1.29
C ILE A 29 26.15 37.98 0.38
N ALA A 30 25.83 38.81 -0.63
CA ALA A 30 24.77 38.50 -1.57
C ALA A 30 25.07 37.24 -2.41
N LEU A 31 26.34 37.11 -2.87
CA LEU A 31 26.81 35.92 -3.58
C LEU A 31 26.72 34.66 -2.68
N LEU A 32 27.22 34.76 -1.44
CA LEU A 32 27.19 33.65 -0.50
C LEU A 32 25.75 33.23 -0.19
N ALA A 33 24.86 34.19 0.09
CA ALA A 33 23.45 33.93 0.32
C ALA A 33 22.77 33.33 -0.91
N GLY A 34 23.10 33.78 -2.10
CA GLY A 34 22.60 33.24 -3.36
C GLY A 34 23.01 31.77 -3.57
N VAL A 35 24.31 31.49 -3.41
CA VAL A 35 24.82 30.09 -3.50
C VAL A 35 24.18 29.19 -2.47
N MET A 36 24.07 29.63 -1.22
CA MET A 36 23.41 28.84 -0.16
C MET A 36 21.93 28.59 -0.43
N THR A 37 21.22 29.62 -0.92
CA THR A 37 19.79 29.46 -1.28
C THR A 37 19.63 28.44 -2.40
N VAL A 38 20.44 28.52 -3.45
CA VAL A 38 20.41 27.56 -4.55
C VAL A 38 20.76 26.15 -4.05
N SER A 39 21.78 26.01 -3.21
CA SER A 39 22.17 24.72 -2.62
C SER A 39 21.05 24.09 -1.80
N ILE A 40 20.35 24.88 -0.98
CA ILE A 40 19.20 24.40 -0.17
C ILE A 40 18.05 23.96 -1.09
N LEU A 41 17.74 24.73 -2.13
CA LEU A 41 16.69 24.40 -3.09
C LEU A 41 17.01 23.11 -3.87
N VAL A 42 18.26 22.96 -4.33
CA VAL A 42 18.70 21.76 -5.05
C VAL A 42 18.72 20.54 -4.12
N ALA A 43 19.26 20.67 -2.92
CA ALA A 43 19.27 19.58 -1.94
C ALA A 43 17.85 19.17 -1.53
N GLY A 44 16.98 20.13 -1.23
CA GLY A 44 15.59 19.86 -0.82
C GLY A 44 14.77 19.19 -1.93
N SER A 45 14.91 19.66 -3.17
CA SER A 45 14.23 19.04 -4.32
C SER A 45 14.79 17.65 -4.64
N GLY A 46 16.10 17.45 -4.52
CA GLY A 46 16.75 16.15 -4.70
C GLY A 46 16.28 15.12 -3.65
N ILE A 47 16.23 15.52 -2.39
CA ILE A 47 15.76 14.66 -1.28
C ILE A 47 14.30 14.27 -1.48
N SER A 48 13.42 15.21 -1.84
CA SER A 48 12.01 14.91 -2.04
C SER A 48 11.77 13.95 -3.21
N LEU A 49 12.49 14.12 -4.30
CA LEU A 49 12.42 13.22 -5.46
C LEU A 49 12.96 11.83 -5.12
N PHE A 50 14.06 11.75 -4.38
CA PHE A 50 14.63 10.49 -3.94
C PHE A 50 13.70 9.75 -2.97
N ALA A 51 13.14 10.45 -1.97
CA ALA A 51 12.20 9.88 -1.00
C ALA A 51 10.95 9.33 -1.70
N ARG A 52 10.40 10.06 -2.68
CA ARG A 52 9.26 9.58 -3.46
C ARG A 52 9.61 8.31 -4.24
N ARG A 53 10.74 8.28 -4.96
CA ARG A 53 11.17 7.07 -5.69
C ARG A 53 11.48 5.89 -4.78
N ALA A 54 12.01 6.13 -3.58
CA ALA A 54 12.22 5.10 -2.57
C ALA A 54 10.86 4.54 -2.11
N ALA A 55 9.91 5.39 -1.74
CA ALA A 55 8.58 4.99 -1.33
C ALA A 55 7.81 4.20 -2.42
N GLU A 56 7.96 4.58 -3.70
CA GLU A 56 7.38 3.84 -4.83
C GLU A 56 8.00 2.44 -4.99
N ARG A 57 9.33 2.31 -4.83
CA ARG A 57 10.01 1.01 -4.87
C ARG A 57 9.63 0.12 -3.69
N ASP A 58 9.59 0.69 -2.50
CA ASP A 58 9.20 -0.02 -1.27
C ASP A 58 7.77 -0.50 -1.36
N MET A 59 6.86 0.32 -1.88
CA MET A 59 5.48 -0.06 -2.13
C MET A 59 5.37 -1.19 -3.15
N ALA A 60 6.15 -1.16 -4.23
CA ALA A 60 6.17 -2.23 -5.23
C ALA A 60 6.74 -3.54 -4.66
N ALA A 61 7.76 -3.48 -3.81
CA ALA A 61 8.32 -4.64 -3.14
C ALA A 61 7.32 -5.24 -2.14
N ASN A 62 6.71 -4.42 -1.31
CA ASN A 62 5.71 -4.83 -0.33
C ASN A 62 4.45 -5.41 -0.97
N ALA A 63 4.01 -4.86 -2.12
CA ALA A 63 2.89 -5.41 -2.86
C ALA A 63 3.14 -6.86 -3.29
N ARG A 64 4.35 -7.17 -3.78
CA ARG A 64 4.74 -8.55 -4.14
C ARG A 64 4.74 -9.48 -2.92
N VAL A 65 5.25 -9.01 -1.78
CA VAL A 65 5.21 -9.78 -0.53
C VAL A 65 3.76 -10.05 -0.12
N PHE A 66 2.88 -9.07 -0.23
CA PHE A 66 1.45 -9.21 0.09
C PHE A 66 0.76 -10.22 -0.83
N GLU A 67 0.98 -10.11 -2.14
CA GLU A 67 0.47 -11.05 -3.13
C GLU A 67 0.97 -12.48 -2.88
N GLN A 68 2.25 -12.64 -2.50
CA GLN A 68 2.84 -13.92 -2.15
C GLN A 68 2.27 -14.51 -0.85
N LEU A 69 2.02 -13.68 0.16
CA LEU A 69 1.38 -14.12 1.40
C LEU A 69 -0.04 -14.62 1.16
N ILE A 70 -0.83 -13.92 0.33
CA ILE A 70 -2.16 -14.37 -0.09
C ILE A 70 -2.05 -15.71 -0.81
N ALA A 71 -1.17 -15.84 -1.79
CA ALA A 71 -0.98 -17.08 -2.54
C ALA A 71 -0.53 -18.25 -1.63
N THR A 72 0.35 -18.00 -0.67
CA THR A 72 0.78 -19.01 0.31
C THR A 72 -0.41 -19.46 1.19
N ARG A 73 -1.25 -18.51 1.62
CA ARG A 73 -2.45 -18.82 2.39
C ARG A 73 -3.46 -19.63 1.58
N GLU A 74 -3.68 -19.25 0.32
CA GLU A 74 -4.53 -20.03 -0.60
C GLU A 74 -4.02 -21.47 -0.76
N ASN A 75 -2.72 -21.66 -0.95
CA ASN A 75 -2.12 -23.00 -1.08
C ASN A 75 -2.31 -23.83 0.20
N GLN A 76 -2.08 -23.27 1.39
CA GLN A 76 -2.32 -23.95 2.67
C GLN A 76 -3.78 -24.38 2.86
N MET A 77 -4.70 -23.46 2.54
CA MET A 77 -6.14 -23.77 2.61
C MET A 77 -6.52 -24.86 1.60
N ARG A 78 -5.98 -24.78 0.38
CA ARG A 78 -6.23 -25.76 -0.69
C ARG A 78 -5.72 -27.14 -0.31
N GLU A 79 -4.50 -27.26 0.19
CA GLU A 79 -3.94 -28.53 0.68
C GLU A 79 -4.83 -29.14 1.78
N SER A 80 -5.26 -28.31 2.74
CA SER A 80 -6.18 -28.77 3.79
C SER A 80 -7.52 -29.21 3.23
N ALA A 81 -8.07 -28.48 2.25
CA ALA A 81 -9.32 -28.87 1.59
C ALA A 81 -9.17 -30.18 0.81
N MET A 82 -8.08 -30.38 0.08
CA MET A 82 -7.81 -31.61 -0.68
C MET A 82 -7.71 -32.83 0.22
N VAL A 83 -7.01 -32.73 1.36
CA VAL A 83 -6.90 -33.83 2.32
C VAL A 83 -8.29 -34.27 2.80
N VAL A 84 -9.16 -33.33 3.15
CA VAL A 84 -10.50 -33.64 3.62
C VAL A 84 -11.42 -34.12 2.49
N ALA A 85 -11.34 -33.51 1.31
CA ALA A 85 -12.13 -33.94 0.14
C ALA A 85 -11.85 -35.40 -0.25
N HIS A 86 -10.65 -35.94 0.05
CA HIS A 86 -10.25 -37.32 -0.20
C HIS A 86 -10.52 -38.25 1.00
N ASP A 87 -10.93 -37.71 2.16
CA ASP A 87 -11.26 -38.52 3.33
C ASP A 87 -12.48 -39.40 3.07
N PHE A 88 -12.38 -40.70 3.39
CA PHE A 88 -13.44 -41.66 3.14
C PHE A 88 -14.71 -41.32 3.94
N GLY A 89 -14.56 -40.98 5.20
CA GLY A 89 -15.71 -40.66 6.07
C GLY A 89 -16.42 -39.39 5.60
N PHE A 90 -15.67 -38.39 5.17
CA PHE A 90 -16.23 -37.16 4.62
C PHE A 90 -17.00 -37.43 3.31
N ARG A 91 -16.42 -38.20 2.39
CA ARG A 91 -17.08 -38.58 1.13
C ARG A 91 -18.37 -39.41 1.39
N ALA A 92 -18.32 -40.31 2.33
CA ALA A 92 -19.51 -41.11 2.72
C ALA A 92 -20.64 -40.20 3.26
N ALA A 93 -20.32 -39.20 4.08
CA ALA A 93 -21.28 -38.22 4.59
C ALA A 93 -21.90 -37.37 3.45
N VAL A 94 -21.09 -36.99 2.47
CA VAL A 94 -21.58 -36.29 1.26
C VAL A 94 -22.50 -37.17 0.44
N ALA A 95 -22.15 -38.45 0.22
CA ALA A 95 -22.96 -39.43 -0.54
C ALA A 95 -24.34 -39.67 0.09
N LEU A 96 -24.39 -39.74 1.40
CA LEU A 96 -25.64 -39.94 2.14
C LEU A 96 -26.51 -38.67 2.21
N ASN A 97 -26.01 -37.52 1.78
CA ASN A 97 -26.63 -36.19 1.85
C ASN A 97 -27.15 -35.86 3.28
N ASP A 98 -26.47 -36.41 4.30
CA ASP A 98 -26.80 -36.12 5.70
C ASP A 98 -26.29 -34.73 6.09
N ARG A 99 -27.17 -33.75 5.97
CA ARG A 99 -26.85 -32.34 6.24
C ARG A 99 -26.42 -32.12 7.70
N SER A 100 -26.88 -32.91 8.65
CA SER A 100 -26.54 -32.76 10.07
C SER A 100 -25.10 -33.21 10.32
N THR A 101 -24.75 -34.40 9.88
CA THR A 101 -23.39 -34.95 9.99
C THR A 101 -22.42 -34.13 9.18
N LEU A 102 -22.78 -33.75 7.96
CA LEU A 102 -21.93 -32.92 7.08
C LEU A 102 -21.70 -31.53 7.68
N GLY A 103 -22.73 -30.88 8.22
CA GLY A 103 -22.59 -29.58 8.89
C GLY A 103 -21.65 -29.65 10.10
N SER A 104 -21.75 -30.69 10.91
CA SER A 104 -20.87 -30.90 12.07
C SER A 104 -19.40 -31.15 11.64
N ALA A 105 -19.20 -31.95 10.60
CA ALA A 105 -17.86 -32.18 10.01
C ALA A 105 -17.25 -30.91 9.48
N LEU A 106 -18.03 -30.10 8.73
CA LEU A 106 -17.61 -28.80 8.21
C LEU A 106 -17.29 -27.80 9.33
N GLY A 107 -18.07 -27.81 10.42
CA GLY A 107 -17.78 -26.98 11.59
C GLY A 107 -16.45 -27.33 12.25
N SER A 108 -16.18 -28.63 12.43
CA SER A 108 -14.90 -29.13 12.96
C SER A 108 -13.74 -28.80 12.03
N LEU A 109 -13.95 -28.89 10.73
CA LEU A 109 -12.94 -28.53 9.73
C LEU A 109 -12.62 -27.05 9.77
N ALA A 110 -13.60 -26.17 9.75
CA ALA A 110 -13.43 -24.72 9.84
C ALA A 110 -12.65 -24.32 11.10
N ALA A 111 -12.97 -24.93 12.24
CA ALA A 111 -12.27 -24.68 13.50
C ALA A 111 -10.79 -25.13 13.45
N ARG A 112 -10.50 -26.31 12.90
CA ARG A 112 -9.12 -26.84 12.80
C ARG A 112 -8.25 -26.09 11.80
N THR A 113 -8.81 -25.64 10.70
CA THR A 113 -8.07 -24.93 9.65
C THR A 113 -7.96 -23.42 9.93
N GLY A 114 -8.69 -22.92 10.93
CA GLY A 114 -8.78 -21.49 11.22
C GLY A 114 -9.46 -20.70 10.09
N THR A 115 -10.23 -21.39 9.23
CA THR A 115 -11.05 -20.77 8.21
C THR A 115 -12.40 -20.42 8.82
N GLY A 116 -12.94 -19.23 8.54
CA GLY A 116 -14.22 -18.81 9.11
C GLY A 116 -15.42 -19.57 8.56
N VAL A 117 -15.26 -20.21 7.39
CA VAL A 117 -16.34 -20.92 6.68
C VAL A 117 -15.79 -22.16 5.98
N ALA A 118 -16.49 -23.27 6.17
CA ALA A 118 -16.35 -24.48 5.36
C ALA A 118 -17.72 -24.82 4.76
N ALA A 119 -17.76 -25.19 3.50
CA ALA A 119 -19.01 -25.53 2.81
C ALA A 119 -18.79 -26.60 1.75
N VAL A 120 -19.83 -27.34 1.44
CA VAL A 120 -19.93 -28.21 0.26
C VAL A 120 -20.88 -27.58 -0.73
N VAL A 121 -20.42 -27.44 -2.00
CA VAL A 121 -21.24 -26.99 -3.13
C VAL A 121 -21.48 -28.23 -4.00
N THR A 122 -22.73 -28.56 -4.20
CA THR A 122 -23.14 -29.69 -5.05
C THR A 122 -23.24 -29.27 -6.52
N LEU A 123 -23.32 -30.22 -7.44
CA LEU A 123 -23.34 -29.98 -8.90
C LEU A 123 -24.55 -29.16 -9.37
N ASP A 124 -25.66 -29.18 -8.61
CA ASP A 124 -26.85 -28.37 -8.87
C ASP A 124 -26.79 -26.96 -8.25
N GLY A 125 -25.69 -26.64 -7.59
CA GLY A 125 -25.49 -25.37 -6.89
C GLY A 125 -26.10 -25.32 -5.48
N GLY A 126 -26.55 -26.45 -4.95
CA GLY A 126 -26.92 -26.58 -3.56
C GLY A 126 -25.71 -26.33 -2.65
N VAL A 127 -25.96 -25.83 -1.44
CA VAL A 127 -24.89 -25.53 -0.48
C VAL A 127 -25.21 -26.05 0.89
N VAL A 128 -24.24 -26.75 1.50
CA VAL A 128 -24.25 -27.11 2.92
C VAL A 128 -23.09 -26.40 3.58
N THR A 129 -23.32 -25.58 4.59
CA THR A 129 -22.29 -24.79 5.27
C THR A 129 -22.07 -25.28 6.70
N SER A 130 -20.91 -24.98 7.27
CA SER A 130 -20.64 -25.12 8.70
C SER A 130 -21.66 -24.34 9.52
N PRO A 131 -22.03 -24.81 10.72
CA PRO A 131 -23.03 -24.17 11.58
C PRO A 131 -22.67 -22.71 11.89
N GLY A 132 -23.66 -21.81 11.74
CA GLY A 132 -23.47 -20.38 11.97
C GLY A 132 -22.69 -19.61 10.88
N ALA A 133 -22.15 -20.32 9.89
CA ALA A 133 -21.46 -19.68 8.78
C ALA A 133 -22.43 -18.94 7.86
N PRO A 134 -21.98 -17.87 7.19
CA PRO A 134 -22.78 -17.20 6.17
C PRO A 134 -23.00 -18.11 4.97
N LEU A 135 -24.18 -17.96 4.33
CA LEU A 135 -24.50 -18.67 3.11
C LEU A 135 -23.58 -18.21 1.96
N ILE A 136 -23.14 -19.17 1.17
CA ILE A 136 -22.37 -18.97 -0.06
C ILE A 136 -23.33 -19.11 -1.25
N ASP A 137 -23.16 -18.32 -2.29
CA ASP A 137 -23.89 -18.49 -3.54
C ASP A 137 -23.19 -19.55 -4.42
N GLY A 138 -23.58 -20.81 -4.22
CA GLY A 138 -23.01 -21.94 -4.96
C GLY A 138 -23.26 -21.84 -6.46
N ARG A 139 -24.43 -21.32 -6.91
CA ARG A 139 -24.75 -21.17 -8.32
C ARG A 139 -23.86 -20.17 -9.02
N ALA A 140 -23.48 -19.10 -8.36
CA ALA A 140 -22.55 -18.12 -8.91
C ALA A 140 -21.10 -18.64 -8.96
N MET A 141 -20.78 -19.69 -8.20
CA MET A 141 -19.44 -20.32 -8.17
C MET A 141 -19.30 -21.41 -9.24
N LEU A 142 -20.33 -22.20 -9.50
CA LEU A 142 -20.27 -23.38 -10.39
C LEU A 142 -19.55 -23.13 -11.70
N PRO A 143 -19.87 -22.07 -12.50
CA PRO A 143 -19.26 -21.91 -13.81
C PRO A 143 -17.75 -21.60 -13.75
N LEU A 144 -17.25 -21.17 -12.61
CA LEU A 144 -15.82 -20.92 -12.38
C LEU A 144 -15.12 -22.19 -11.91
N LEU A 145 -15.79 -22.98 -11.09
CA LEU A 145 -15.32 -24.29 -10.60
C LEU A 145 -15.23 -25.28 -11.77
N ASP A 146 -16.24 -25.34 -12.63
CA ASP A 146 -16.24 -26.16 -13.86
C ASP A 146 -15.12 -25.72 -14.83
N GLY A 147 -14.79 -24.42 -14.84
CA GLY A 147 -13.67 -23.84 -15.57
C GLY A 147 -12.29 -24.05 -14.92
N SER A 148 -12.18 -25.01 -13.98
CA SER A 148 -10.94 -25.36 -13.27
C SER A 148 -10.35 -24.26 -12.40
N ARG A 149 -11.14 -23.28 -11.96
CA ARG A 149 -10.72 -22.33 -10.94
C ARG A 149 -10.93 -22.95 -9.55
N ASP A 150 -9.85 -23.07 -8.84
CA ASP A 150 -9.83 -23.69 -7.50
C ASP A 150 -9.58 -22.69 -6.37
N ARG A 151 -9.39 -21.40 -6.70
CA ARG A 151 -9.09 -20.34 -5.74
C ARG A 151 -9.58 -18.98 -6.19
N GLY A 152 -9.78 -18.09 -5.24
CA GLY A 152 -10.16 -16.71 -5.50
C GLY A 152 -10.97 -16.10 -4.36
N VAL A 153 -11.51 -14.92 -4.60
CA VAL A 153 -12.31 -14.18 -3.63
C VAL A 153 -13.79 -14.43 -3.87
N ILE A 154 -14.55 -14.60 -2.79
CA ILE A 154 -16.01 -14.70 -2.79
C ILE A 154 -16.63 -13.62 -1.89
N ALA A 155 -17.90 -13.32 -2.08
CA ALA A 155 -18.67 -12.46 -1.19
C ALA A 155 -19.42 -13.27 -0.15
N LEU A 156 -19.28 -12.91 1.13
CA LEU A 156 -19.95 -13.48 2.27
C LEU A 156 -20.68 -12.38 3.03
N ARG A 157 -22.02 -12.28 2.90
CA ARG A 157 -22.86 -11.27 3.57
C ARG A 157 -22.28 -9.85 3.46
N GLY A 158 -21.85 -9.45 2.27
CA GLY A 158 -21.28 -8.10 2.02
C GLY A 158 -19.82 -7.92 2.41
N LYS A 159 -19.17 -8.93 2.98
CA LYS A 159 -17.72 -8.99 3.20
C LYS A 159 -17.05 -9.86 2.15
N LEU A 160 -15.80 -9.59 1.85
CA LEU A 160 -15.01 -10.43 0.96
C LEU A 160 -14.23 -11.47 1.76
N ALA A 161 -14.10 -12.66 1.19
CA ALA A 161 -13.35 -13.76 1.78
C ALA A 161 -12.46 -14.41 0.73
N LEU A 162 -11.27 -14.80 1.12
CA LEU A 162 -10.38 -15.65 0.35
C LEU A 162 -10.94 -17.07 0.39
N ALA A 163 -11.17 -17.67 -0.76
CA ALA A 163 -11.78 -19.00 -0.85
C ALA A 163 -10.94 -19.93 -1.73
N VAL A 164 -10.96 -21.21 -1.38
CA VAL A 164 -10.38 -22.29 -2.16
C VAL A 164 -11.41 -23.41 -2.31
N ALA A 165 -11.32 -24.12 -3.41
CA ALA A 165 -12.18 -25.25 -3.73
C ALA A 165 -11.34 -26.51 -3.94
N ALA A 166 -11.83 -27.63 -3.42
CA ALA A 166 -11.29 -28.98 -3.68
C ALA A 166 -12.39 -29.86 -4.23
N PRO A 167 -12.19 -30.59 -5.34
CA PRO A 167 -13.19 -31.50 -5.88
C PRO A 167 -13.43 -32.68 -4.94
N ILE A 168 -14.66 -33.09 -4.82
CA ILE A 168 -15.10 -34.30 -4.10
C ILE A 168 -15.49 -35.33 -5.15
N GLU A 169 -14.66 -36.38 -5.28
CA GLU A 169 -14.84 -37.43 -6.29
C GLU A 169 -15.29 -38.77 -5.64
N MET A 170 -16.37 -39.42 -6.22
CA MET A 170 -16.98 -40.63 -5.66
C MET A 170 -17.70 -41.52 -6.71
N PRO A 171 -17.08 -42.29 -7.62
CA PRO A 171 -15.82 -42.08 -8.33
C PRO A 171 -15.83 -40.85 -9.25
N ASP A 172 -17.06 -40.38 -9.63
CA ASP A 172 -17.26 -39.18 -10.41
C ASP A 172 -17.31 -37.95 -9.49
N LEU A 173 -17.20 -36.79 -10.08
CA LEU A 173 -17.33 -35.53 -9.36
C LEU A 173 -18.72 -35.40 -8.72
N ALA A 174 -18.77 -35.26 -7.40
CA ALA A 174 -20.02 -35.10 -6.64
C ALA A 174 -20.25 -33.64 -6.19
N GLY A 175 -19.20 -32.83 -6.22
CA GLY A 175 -19.25 -31.42 -5.81
C GLY A 175 -17.87 -30.91 -5.42
N TRP A 176 -17.87 -29.79 -4.70
CA TRP A 176 -16.64 -29.14 -4.23
C TRP A 176 -16.71 -28.82 -2.75
N LEU A 177 -15.61 -29.10 -2.04
CA LEU A 177 -15.38 -28.59 -0.69
C LEU A 177 -14.78 -27.18 -0.81
N ILE A 178 -15.47 -26.21 -0.23
CA ILE A 178 -15.05 -24.82 -0.20
C ILE A 178 -14.56 -24.49 1.20
N LEU A 179 -13.36 -23.97 1.32
CA LEU A 179 -12.87 -23.31 2.53
C LEU A 179 -12.76 -21.82 2.25
N ALA A 180 -13.31 -21.00 3.16
CA ALA A 180 -13.24 -19.55 2.99
C ALA A 180 -12.84 -18.85 4.29
N GLN A 181 -11.92 -17.88 4.16
CA GLN A 181 -11.44 -17.05 5.25
C GLN A 181 -11.80 -15.60 4.97
N PRO A 182 -12.57 -14.93 5.84
CA PRO A 182 -12.85 -13.51 5.70
C PRO A 182 -11.57 -12.69 5.58
N LEU A 183 -11.55 -11.72 4.65
CA LEU A 183 -10.47 -10.77 4.47
C LEU A 183 -10.78 -9.52 5.29
N ASP A 184 -10.72 -9.66 6.61
CA ASP A 184 -10.96 -8.54 7.53
C ASP A 184 -9.73 -7.61 7.59
N SER A 185 -9.99 -6.33 7.87
CA SER A 185 -8.93 -5.32 8.03
C SER A 185 -7.92 -5.68 9.14
N ARG A 186 -8.33 -6.50 10.12
CA ARG A 186 -7.43 -7.02 11.17
C ARG A 186 -6.44 -8.03 10.62
N ASP A 187 -6.89 -8.96 9.78
CA ASP A 187 -6.04 -10.00 9.18
C ASP A 187 -5.09 -9.38 8.16
N LEU A 188 -5.61 -8.49 7.31
CA LEU A 188 -4.79 -7.72 6.37
C LEU A 188 -3.80 -6.80 7.10
N GLY A 189 -4.22 -6.19 8.20
CA GLY A 189 -3.34 -5.38 9.06
C GLY A 189 -2.29 -6.22 9.79
N ALA A 190 -2.58 -7.47 10.17
CA ALA A 190 -1.59 -8.39 10.72
C ALA A 190 -0.52 -8.74 9.69
N LEU A 191 -0.92 -9.00 8.45
CA LEU A 191 0.01 -9.18 7.32
C LEU A 191 0.82 -7.91 7.03
N GLY A 192 0.19 -6.74 7.09
CA GLY A 192 0.85 -5.45 6.92
C GLY A 192 1.92 -5.15 7.98
N ARG A 193 1.77 -5.66 9.20
CA ARG A 193 2.79 -5.52 10.25
C ARG A 193 4.03 -6.38 10.04
N LEU A 194 3.96 -7.40 9.20
CA LEU A 194 5.14 -8.18 8.77
C LEU A 194 5.94 -7.46 7.68
N SER A 195 5.39 -6.39 7.13
CA SER A 195 6.07 -5.52 6.18
C SER A 195 6.95 -4.50 6.91
N ALA A 196 8.13 -4.22 6.37
CA ALA A 196 9.05 -3.22 6.92
C ALA A 196 8.50 -1.78 6.89
N VAL A 197 7.44 -1.55 6.11
CA VAL A 197 6.80 -0.24 5.91
C VAL A 197 5.32 -0.36 6.27
N PRO A 198 4.74 0.58 7.04
CA PRO A 198 3.32 0.55 7.38
C PRO A 198 2.47 0.76 6.12
N ILE A 199 1.86 -0.31 5.64
CA ILE A 199 0.96 -0.30 4.50
C ILE A 199 -0.44 -0.66 4.98
N ASN A 200 -1.41 0.17 4.61
CA ASN A 200 -2.82 -0.15 4.79
C ASN A 200 -3.30 -0.94 3.57
N ALA A 201 -3.66 -2.19 3.80
CA ALA A 201 -4.23 -3.07 2.79
C ALA A 201 -5.73 -3.19 2.98
N GLU A 202 -6.47 -3.09 1.90
CA GLU A 202 -7.93 -3.21 1.87
C GLU A 202 -8.32 -4.03 0.65
N VAL A 203 -9.25 -4.97 0.81
CA VAL A 203 -9.84 -5.70 -0.32
C VAL A 203 -11.26 -5.23 -0.50
N THR A 204 -11.59 -4.84 -1.72
CA THR A 204 -12.91 -4.31 -2.10
C THR A 204 -13.31 -4.78 -3.49
N THR A 205 -14.54 -4.51 -3.91
CA THR A 205 -14.99 -4.77 -5.28
C THR A 205 -14.89 -3.53 -6.15
N VAL A 206 -14.74 -3.70 -7.46
CA VAL A 206 -14.73 -2.58 -8.42
C VAL A 206 -15.95 -1.68 -8.27
N GLY A 207 -17.12 -2.28 -7.93
CA GLY A 207 -18.37 -1.52 -7.70
C GLY A 207 -18.26 -0.52 -6.54
N ALA A 208 -17.57 -0.88 -5.48
CA ALA A 208 -17.43 -0.08 -4.26
C ALA A 208 -16.22 0.88 -4.27
N LEU A 209 -15.39 0.86 -5.33
CA LEU A 209 -14.25 1.76 -5.46
C LEU A 209 -14.67 3.21 -5.65
N ASP A 210 -13.92 4.11 -5.01
CA ASP A 210 -14.01 5.54 -5.28
C ASP A 210 -13.76 5.82 -6.79
N PRO A 211 -14.51 6.73 -7.43
CA PRO A 211 -14.32 7.10 -8.84
C PRO A 211 -12.90 7.55 -9.18
N ALA A 212 -12.19 8.17 -8.25
CA ALA A 212 -10.80 8.56 -8.43
C ALA A 212 -9.88 7.33 -8.51
N VAL A 213 -10.13 6.33 -7.65
CA VAL A 213 -9.36 5.08 -7.61
C VAL A 213 -9.68 4.18 -8.81
N LYS A 214 -10.92 4.17 -9.30
CA LYS A 214 -11.31 3.41 -10.51
C LYS A 214 -10.52 3.77 -11.77
N ARG A 215 -10.05 5.02 -11.85
CA ARG A 215 -9.28 5.50 -13.01
C ARG A 215 -7.83 5.05 -13.00
N LEU A 216 -7.36 4.53 -11.86
CA LEU A 216 -5.99 4.03 -11.75
C LEU A 216 -5.83 2.72 -12.51
N GLY A 217 -4.72 2.60 -13.22
CA GLY A 217 -4.34 1.35 -13.87
C GLY A 217 -3.99 0.26 -12.86
N ILE A 218 -4.38 -0.98 -13.15
CA ILE A 218 -3.99 -2.13 -12.34
C ILE A 218 -2.46 -2.28 -12.39
N GLY A 219 -1.83 -2.46 -11.23
CA GLY A 219 -0.38 -2.64 -11.10
C GLY A 219 0.43 -1.34 -11.09
N HIS A 220 -0.16 -0.20 -11.46
CA HIS A 220 0.51 1.10 -11.38
C HIS A 220 0.46 1.67 -9.97
N ILE A 221 1.46 2.50 -9.65
CA ILE A 221 1.52 3.24 -8.39
C ILE A 221 1.24 4.71 -8.73
N ASP A 222 0.19 5.26 -8.14
CA ASP A 222 -0.21 6.65 -8.33
C ASP A 222 -0.30 7.39 -7.01
N THR A 223 -0.16 8.70 -7.07
CA THR A 223 -0.30 9.57 -5.90
C THR A 223 -1.67 10.23 -5.91
N LEU A 224 -2.47 9.95 -4.88
CA LEU A 224 -3.77 10.60 -4.68
C LEU A 224 -3.71 11.57 -3.50
N PRO A 225 -4.35 12.74 -3.64
CA PRO A 225 -4.54 13.64 -2.50
C PRO A 225 -5.50 13.00 -1.49
N SER A 226 -5.15 13.10 -0.21
CA SER A 226 -5.97 12.65 0.92
C SER A 226 -6.01 13.77 1.96
N PRO A 227 -7.05 13.83 2.84
CA PRO A 227 -7.11 14.77 3.96
C PRO A 227 -5.89 14.72 4.88
N GLN A 228 -5.21 13.58 4.93
CA GLN A 228 -4.00 13.35 5.74
C GLN A 228 -2.70 13.60 4.96
N GLY A 229 -2.77 14.19 3.77
CA GLY A 229 -1.64 14.40 2.88
C GLY A 229 -1.63 13.43 1.68
N PRO A 230 -0.70 13.62 0.72
CA PRO A 230 -0.62 12.77 -0.44
C PRO A 230 -0.30 11.32 -0.05
N GLN A 231 -1.02 10.37 -0.65
CA GLN A 231 -0.86 8.94 -0.44
C GLN A 231 -0.47 8.26 -1.75
N LEU A 232 0.50 7.36 -1.67
CA LEU A 232 0.76 6.39 -2.73
C LEU A 232 -0.29 5.30 -2.68
N LEU A 233 -0.83 4.95 -3.83
CA LEU A 233 -1.87 3.96 -3.98
C LEU A 233 -1.50 3.00 -5.09
N ARG A 234 -1.63 1.70 -4.81
CA ARG A 234 -1.49 0.64 -5.81
C ARG A 234 -2.73 -0.23 -5.82
N LEU A 235 -3.22 -0.52 -7.01
CA LEU A 235 -4.36 -1.39 -7.25
C LEU A 235 -3.88 -2.70 -7.86
N SER A 236 -4.19 -3.83 -7.21
CA SER A 236 -3.93 -5.18 -7.74
C SER A 236 -5.23 -5.92 -7.97
N ALA A 237 -5.33 -6.67 -9.08
CA ALA A 237 -6.46 -7.55 -9.32
C ALA A 237 -6.31 -8.84 -8.53
N LEU A 238 -7.38 -9.28 -7.89
CA LEU A 238 -7.45 -10.61 -7.27
C LEU A 238 -8.37 -11.52 -8.11
N PRO A 239 -8.06 -12.82 -8.19
CA PRO A 239 -8.96 -13.76 -8.85
C PRO A 239 -10.28 -13.83 -8.11
N SER A 240 -11.38 -14.02 -8.82
CA SER A 240 -12.70 -14.29 -8.24
C SER A 240 -13.07 -15.75 -8.40
N LEU A 241 -13.65 -16.33 -7.38
CA LEU A 241 -14.27 -17.67 -7.41
C LEU A 241 -15.81 -17.59 -7.50
N GLN A 242 -16.35 -16.39 -7.66
CA GLN A 242 -17.78 -16.14 -7.76
C GLN A 242 -18.05 -15.16 -8.93
N ARG A 243 -19.04 -15.47 -9.78
CA ARG A 243 -19.47 -14.56 -10.83
C ARG A 243 -20.06 -13.27 -10.24
N GLY A 244 -19.89 -12.18 -10.97
CA GLY A 244 -20.48 -10.88 -10.62
C GLY A 244 -19.67 -10.07 -9.61
N ILE A 245 -18.54 -10.58 -9.13
CA ILE A 245 -17.62 -9.80 -8.31
C ILE A 245 -16.26 -9.67 -8.98
N GLU A 246 -15.71 -8.47 -8.92
CA GLU A 246 -14.35 -8.16 -9.36
C GLU A 246 -13.57 -7.61 -8.16
N PRO A 247 -12.90 -8.49 -7.42
CA PRO A 247 -12.17 -8.07 -6.24
C PRO A 247 -10.88 -7.33 -6.61
N ARG A 248 -10.56 -6.31 -5.83
CA ARG A 248 -9.34 -5.52 -5.95
C ARG A 248 -8.67 -5.39 -4.59
N LEU A 249 -7.38 -5.60 -4.57
CA LEU A 249 -6.52 -5.28 -3.43
C LEU A 249 -6.02 -3.84 -3.61
N ILE A 250 -6.29 -3.01 -2.62
CA ILE A 250 -5.80 -1.64 -2.54
C ILE A 250 -4.72 -1.59 -1.49
N LEU A 251 -3.55 -1.16 -1.88
CA LEU A 251 -2.45 -0.87 -0.96
C LEU A 251 -2.28 0.65 -0.88
N ARG A 252 -2.30 1.18 0.34
CA ARG A 252 -2.14 2.61 0.60
C ARG A 252 -0.93 2.84 1.49
N HIS A 253 -0.09 3.81 1.12
CA HIS A 253 1.05 4.24 1.92
C HIS A 253 1.09 5.76 2.00
N SER A 254 1.18 6.30 3.22
CA SER A 254 1.27 7.74 3.43
C SER A 254 2.65 8.27 3.02
N LEU A 255 2.68 9.14 2.02
CA LEU A 255 3.92 9.80 1.60
C LEU A 255 4.45 10.74 2.71
N ALA A 256 3.56 11.29 3.53
CA ALA A 256 3.95 12.12 4.67
C ALA A 256 4.77 11.32 5.69
N GLN A 257 4.35 10.09 6.01
CA GLN A 257 5.10 9.18 6.89
C GLN A 257 6.43 8.74 6.26
N ALA A 258 6.44 8.42 4.95
CA ALA A 258 7.67 8.10 4.24
C ALA A 258 8.68 9.26 4.25
N MET A 259 8.19 10.50 4.22
CA MET A 259 9.03 11.69 4.25
C MET A 259 9.46 12.12 5.67
N GLU A 260 8.89 11.55 6.72
CA GLU A 260 9.17 11.98 8.10
C GLU A 260 10.65 11.76 8.48
N GLY A 261 11.24 10.63 8.08
CA GLY A 261 12.67 10.37 8.24
C GLY A 261 13.57 11.39 7.52
N TYR A 262 13.12 11.94 6.41
CA TYR A 262 13.87 12.93 5.63
C TYR A 262 13.71 14.36 6.13
N ARG A 263 12.65 14.66 6.92
CA ARG A 263 12.46 15.98 7.55
C ARG A 263 13.58 16.30 8.53
N THR A 264 14.03 15.33 9.30
CA THR A 264 15.19 15.48 10.22
C THR A 264 16.45 15.80 9.45
N LEU A 265 16.70 15.09 8.34
CA LEU A 265 17.86 15.35 7.48
C LEU A 265 17.82 16.76 6.88
N ASN A 266 16.65 17.18 6.39
CA ASN A 266 16.44 18.50 5.85
C ASN A 266 16.63 19.61 6.92
N GLY A 267 16.19 19.35 8.15
CA GLY A 267 16.42 20.22 9.31
C GLY A 267 17.92 20.37 9.61
N ILE A 268 18.69 19.30 9.62
CA ILE A 268 20.14 19.32 9.83
C ILE A 268 20.82 20.12 8.72
N LEU A 269 20.45 19.89 7.45
CA LEU A 269 20.98 20.66 6.32
C LEU A 269 20.69 22.16 6.43
N MET A 270 19.48 22.53 6.86
CA MET A 270 19.11 23.92 7.12
C MET A 270 19.99 24.55 8.23
N ILE A 271 20.22 23.82 9.32
CA ILE A 271 21.09 24.31 10.41
C ILE A 271 22.52 24.50 9.92
N ILE A 272 23.07 23.54 9.18
CA ILE A 272 24.42 23.64 8.60
C ILE A 272 24.51 24.84 7.65
N ALA A 273 23.54 25.02 6.78
CA ALA A 273 23.49 26.14 5.83
C ALA A 273 23.40 27.48 6.56
N LEU A 274 22.56 27.59 7.60
CA LEU A 274 22.42 28.81 8.40
C LEU A 274 23.72 29.13 9.14
N THR A 275 24.31 28.14 9.79
CA THR A 275 25.58 28.30 10.53
C THR A 275 26.73 28.68 9.58
N GLY A 276 26.81 28.03 8.42
CA GLY A 276 27.80 28.36 7.38
C GLY A 276 27.63 29.78 6.84
N THR A 277 26.39 30.22 6.63
CA THR A 277 26.09 31.57 6.21
C THR A 277 26.50 32.61 7.27
N LEU A 278 26.15 32.38 8.53
CA LEU A 278 26.51 33.27 9.64
C LEU A 278 28.03 33.36 9.81
N LEU A 279 28.73 32.23 9.73
CA LEU A 279 30.21 32.18 9.81
C LEU A 279 30.86 32.92 8.64
N GLY A 280 30.33 32.74 7.42
CA GLY A 280 30.80 33.43 6.24
C GLY A 280 30.61 34.95 6.31
N VAL A 281 29.45 35.41 6.79
CA VAL A 281 29.18 36.82 7.04
C VAL A 281 30.13 37.38 8.12
N TRP A 282 30.30 36.66 9.24
CA TRP A 282 31.19 37.07 10.30
C TRP A 282 32.66 37.17 9.83
N LEU A 283 33.13 36.18 9.08
CA LEU A 283 34.49 36.18 8.53
C LEU A 283 34.66 37.30 7.52
N SER A 284 33.68 37.55 6.66
CA SER A 284 33.69 38.66 5.69
C SER A 284 33.81 40.03 6.40
N LEU A 285 33.04 40.22 7.49
CA LEU A 285 33.11 41.45 8.28
C LEU A 285 34.47 41.61 9.00
N ARG A 286 35.03 40.50 9.53
CA ARG A 286 36.36 40.49 10.16
C ARG A 286 37.49 40.86 9.18
N ILE A 287 37.47 40.27 7.97
CA ILE A 287 38.44 40.55 6.90
C ILE A 287 38.31 42.02 6.45
N ALA A 288 37.08 42.50 6.25
CA ALA A 288 36.84 43.90 5.90
C ALA A 288 37.37 44.87 6.97
N ALA A 289 37.23 44.50 8.28
CA ALA A 289 37.77 45.31 9.37
C ALA A 289 39.30 45.24 9.48
N SER A 290 39.92 44.08 9.16
CA SER A 290 41.39 43.90 9.29
C SER A 290 42.17 44.61 8.19
N ILE A 291 41.65 44.68 6.96
CA ILE A 291 42.25 45.37 5.82
C ILE A 291 42.20 46.90 6.02
N THR A 292 41.43 47.37 6.99
CA THR A 292 41.23 48.81 7.23
C THR A 292 41.94 49.38 8.45
N ARG A 293 42.68 48.60 9.19
CA ARG A 293 43.73 49.04 10.06
C ARG A 293 45.05 48.83 9.30
N PRO A 294 45.86 49.71 9.06
CA PRO A 294 46.13 51.09 9.38
C PRO A 294 46.71 51.88 8.23
N LEU A 295 46.46 53.11 8.19
CA LEU A 295 47.41 54.14 7.72
C LEU A 295 47.05 55.40 8.49
N SER A 296 47.47 55.44 9.73
CA SER A 296 47.61 56.65 10.52
C SER A 296 48.95 56.57 11.24
#